data_e2d58bf2f4237c4cbfbb66120c51b571
#
_entry.id   e2d58bf2f4237c4cbfbb66120c51b571
#
_cell.length_a   1.000
_cell.length_b   1.000
_cell.length_c   1.000
_cell.angle_alpha   90.00
_cell.angle_beta   90.00
_cell.angle_gamma   90.00
#
_symmetry.space_group_name_H-M   'P 1'
#
loop_
_entity.id
_entity.type
_entity.pdbx_description
1 polymer ?
#
loop_
_entity_poly.entity_id
_entity_poly.type
_entity_poly.pdbx_seq_one_letter_code
_entity_poly.pdbx_strand_id
1 'polypeptide(L)'
;MKHFDAVVIGGDVLGCFVARNLRRWNISVLLLEKEEDVCKGITRANSAICYAGYDNKPGSLKAELTVRGNANMASLCEELEVPFSRCGSLLVTYDEDAVSKLKRKLKNGMQNGVPELRLLSGAEAEAMEPMLKKGVAAALYAPSTGTVNPWQLGIAAFENALQNGAEVALSTQVRAIRKTENGYAVETDKAAFAGKMVFNCAGLSADKVQEMAFAPNVRLQLDGAEYLVLDSLAQKPSRILFHQAQSCGKGITAIPCVEGNLLISGIRKPLGIPFATTVEGMQEVQAAARELLPEVDLNQIIRSFGAVRPNPYLENGESIHDFCIENPAPGFYSLIGIKTPGLTCANELGMYLAEKAANYLGAEENTSFDPKRKAISEKDNEIICQCEQITRAEIIEAIRRGATTLDGVKRRVGTGMGWCQGSRCALKIEKLLEEYSHGIL
;
A
#
# COMPACT_ATOMS: atom_id res chain seq x y z
N MET A 1 -31.89 3.98 10.87
CA MET A 1 -30.53 3.44 10.68
C MET A 1 -30.53 2.68 9.36
N LYS A 2 -29.58 2.98 8.45
CA LYS A 2 -29.44 2.23 7.19
C LYS A 2 -28.76 0.90 7.49
N HIS A 3 -29.20 -0.18 6.81
CA HIS A 3 -28.74 -1.55 7.07
C HIS A 3 -27.90 -2.07 5.91
N PHE A 4 -26.81 -2.77 6.23
CA PHE A 4 -25.92 -3.44 5.30
C PHE A 4 -25.59 -4.86 5.78
N ASP A 5 -25.20 -5.73 4.87
CA ASP A 5 -24.66 -7.03 5.25
C ASP A 5 -23.25 -6.87 5.83
N ALA A 6 -22.44 -5.97 5.27
CA ALA A 6 -21.07 -5.71 5.71
C ALA A 6 -20.77 -4.22 5.83
N VAL A 7 -20.17 -3.81 6.95
CA VAL A 7 -19.59 -2.48 7.16
C VAL A 7 -18.08 -2.62 7.23
N VAL A 8 -17.36 -1.95 6.32
CA VAL A 8 -15.90 -1.89 6.26
C VAL A 8 -15.46 -0.55 6.85
N ILE A 9 -14.56 -0.56 7.84
CA ILE A 9 -14.07 0.64 8.53
C ILE A 9 -12.62 0.89 8.12
N GLY A 10 -12.37 2.00 7.43
CA GLY A 10 -11.07 2.43 6.90
C GLY A 10 -10.95 2.21 5.39
N GLY A 11 -10.68 3.28 4.65
CA GLY A 11 -10.57 3.36 3.19
C GLY A 11 -9.14 3.34 2.67
N ASP A 12 -8.17 2.76 3.40
CA ASP A 12 -6.85 2.46 2.83
C ASP A 12 -6.92 1.21 1.93
N VAL A 13 -5.82 0.87 1.25
CA VAL A 13 -5.77 -0.21 0.25
C VAL A 13 -6.44 -1.51 0.71
N LEU A 14 -6.29 -1.90 1.99
CA LEU A 14 -6.91 -3.10 2.53
C LEU A 14 -8.43 -3.00 2.57
N GLY A 15 -8.98 -1.92 3.12
CA GLY A 15 -10.43 -1.71 3.17
C GLY A 15 -11.06 -1.58 1.79
N CYS A 16 -10.36 -0.92 0.85
CA CYS A 16 -10.80 -0.85 -0.55
C CYS A 16 -10.90 -2.24 -1.20
N PHE A 17 -9.90 -3.11 -1.00
CA PHE A 17 -9.95 -4.48 -1.50
C PHE A 17 -10.95 -5.38 -0.76
N VAL A 18 -11.14 -5.19 0.55
CA VAL A 18 -12.20 -5.90 1.28
C VAL A 18 -13.57 -5.51 0.72
N ALA A 19 -13.84 -4.22 0.55
CA ALA A 19 -15.10 -3.73 -0.03
C ALA A 19 -15.30 -4.26 -1.46
N ARG A 20 -14.28 -4.20 -2.32
CA ARG A 20 -14.31 -4.74 -3.69
C ARG A 20 -14.63 -6.22 -3.71
N ASN A 21 -13.92 -7.01 -2.93
CA ASN A 21 -14.05 -8.47 -2.98
C ASN A 21 -15.33 -8.97 -2.31
N LEU A 22 -15.90 -8.27 -1.33
CA LEU A 22 -17.24 -8.57 -0.81
C LEU A 22 -18.32 -8.44 -1.89
N ARG A 23 -18.15 -7.53 -2.86
CA ARG A 23 -19.10 -7.36 -3.98
C ARG A 23 -19.06 -8.48 -5.02
N ARG A 24 -18.07 -9.41 -4.93
CA ARG A 24 -18.09 -10.65 -5.72
C ARG A 24 -19.23 -11.59 -5.29
N TRP A 25 -19.82 -11.35 -4.15
CA TRP A 25 -21.02 -12.01 -3.65
C TRP A 25 -22.17 -11.01 -3.54
N ASN A 26 -23.39 -11.52 -3.43
CA ASN A 26 -24.58 -10.71 -3.22
C ASN A 26 -24.63 -10.17 -1.78
N ILE A 27 -23.62 -9.40 -1.40
CA ILE A 27 -23.44 -8.76 -0.09
C ILE A 27 -23.53 -7.25 -0.26
N SER A 28 -24.44 -6.60 0.45
CA SER A 28 -24.50 -5.13 0.52
C SER A 28 -23.37 -4.61 1.41
N VAL A 29 -22.59 -3.64 0.89
CA VAL A 29 -21.35 -3.15 1.52
C VAL A 29 -21.41 -1.65 1.73
N LEU A 30 -21.05 -1.20 2.94
CA LEU A 30 -20.75 0.20 3.26
C LEU A 30 -19.28 0.33 3.66
N LEU A 31 -18.54 1.21 2.98
CA LEU A 31 -17.19 1.63 3.38
C LEU A 31 -17.27 2.97 4.13
N LEU A 32 -16.75 3.01 5.35
CA LEU A 32 -16.63 4.20 6.20
C LEU A 32 -15.17 4.67 6.22
N GLU A 33 -14.93 5.93 5.84
CA GLU A 33 -13.61 6.56 5.90
C GLU A 33 -13.70 7.94 6.57
N LYS A 34 -12.79 8.19 7.51
CA LYS A 34 -12.75 9.45 8.28
C LYS A 34 -12.20 10.63 7.47
N GLU A 35 -11.36 10.35 6.50
CA GLU A 35 -10.79 11.36 5.61
C GLU A 35 -11.76 11.67 4.44
N GLU A 36 -11.51 12.78 3.76
CA GLU A 36 -12.31 13.21 2.60
C GLU A 36 -12.08 12.38 1.34
N ASP A 37 -11.11 11.45 1.37
CA ASP A 37 -10.79 10.55 0.26
C ASP A 37 -10.13 9.27 0.79
N VAL A 38 -10.09 8.24 -0.03
CA VAL A 38 -9.44 6.95 0.29
C VAL A 38 -7.91 7.03 0.14
N CYS A 39 -7.18 6.03 0.69
CA CYS A 39 -5.72 5.90 0.59
C CYS A 39 -4.93 7.06 1.21
N LYS A 40 -5.43 7.68 2.26
CA LYS A 40 -4.80 8.79 2.99
C LYS A 40 -4.04 8.38 4.25
N GLY A 41 -4.14 7.12 4.67
CA GLY A 41 -3.41 6.55 5.81
C GLY A 41 -2.02 6.03 5.41
N ILE A 42 -1.72 4.78 5.78
CA ILE A 42 -0.42 4.14 5.49
C ILE A 42 -0.19 3.98 3.99
N THR A 43 -1.25 3.80 3.21
CA THR A 43 -1.17 3.62 1.75
C THR A 43 -0.52 4.81 1.04
N ARG A 44 -0.64 6.02 1.58
CA ARG A 44 -0.03 7.22 0.96
C ARG A 44 1.50 7.28 1.07
N ALA A 45 2.11 6.51 2.00
CA ALA A 45 3.52 6.61 2.33
C ALA A 45 4.10 5.22 2.63
N ASN A 46 4.60 4.55 1.59
CA ASN A 46 5.20 3.23 1.66
C ASN A 46 6.24 3.05 0.53
N SER A 47 6.81 1.86 0.43
CA SER A 47 7.89 1.55 -0.54
C SER A 47 7.40 1.15 -1.94
N ALA A 48 6.11 1.12 -2.21
CA ALA A 48 5.53 0.74 -3.51
C ALA A 48 5.92 -0.68 -4.03
N ILE A 49 6.49 -1.55 -3.18
CA ILE A 49 7.06 -2.84 -3.56
C ILE A 49 6.00 -3.94 -3.51
N CYS A 50 5.91 -4.71 -4.60
CA CYS A 50 5.30 -6.03 -4.66
C CYS A 50 6.36 -7.08 -4.31
N TYR A 51 6.37 -7.55 -3.07
CA TYR A 51 7.38 -8.45 -2.51
C TYR A 51 7.24 -9.88 -3.02
N ALA A 52 8.37 -10.56 -3.27
CA ALA A 52 8.41 -11.95 -3.70
C ALA A 52 7.97 -12.95 -2.62
N GLY A 53 8.27 -12.69 -1.32
CA GLY A 53 7.85 -13.56 -0.21
C GLY A 53 8.94 -14.39 0.45
N TYR A 54 10.21 -14.26 0.06
CA TYR A 54 11.32 -15.03 0.62
C TYR A 54 11.67 -14.69 2.09
N ASP A 55 11.24 -13.53 2.59
CA ASP A 55 11.48 -13.08 3.98
C ASP A 55 10.49 -13.66 5.00
N ASN A 56 9.37 -14.19 4.53
CA ASN A 56 8.31 -14.65 5.42
C ASN A 56 8.61 -16.05 5.95
N LYS A 57 8.15 -16.32 7.18
CA LYS A 57 8.30 -17.65 7.80
C LYS A 57 7.48 -18.67 7.02
N PRO A 58 8.07 -19.78 6.57
CA PRO A 58 7.32 -20.84 5.90
C PRO A 58 6.14 -21.36 6.73
N GLY A 59 5.02 -21.60 6.07
CA GLY A 59 3.77 -22.06 6.70
C GLY A 59 2.95 -20.97 7.39
N SER A 60 3.38 -19.69 7.37
CA SER A 60 2.58 -18.57 7.85
C SER A 60 1.57 -18.12 6.80
N LEU A 61 0.42 -17.57 7.23
CA LEU A 61 -0.58 -16.96 6.35
C LEU A 61 0.06 -15.84 5.50
N LYS A 62 0.97 -15.11 6.10
CA LYS A 62 1.73 -14.05 5.45
C LYS A 62 2.60 -14.57 4.30
N ALA A 63 3.24 -15.74 4.45
CA ALA A 63 4.03 -16.35 3.39
C ALA A 63 3.14 -16.76 2.21
N GLU A 64 2.06 -17.47 2.50
CA GLU A 64 1.09 -17.93 1.50
C GLU A 64 0.51 -16.75 0.69
N LEU A 65 -0.09 -15.77 1.39
CA LEU A 65 -0.75 -14.64 0.72
C LEU A 65 0.23 -13.73 -0.01
N THR A 66 1.52 -13.67 0.42
CA THR A 66 2.52 -12.88 -0.31
C THR A 66 2.87 -13.50 -1.65
N VAL A 67 3.13 -14.80 -1.68
CA VAL A 67 3.49 -15.50 -2.93
C VAL A 67 2.31 -15.47 -3.90
N ARG A 68 1.10 -15.73 -3.41
CA ARG A 68 -0.13 -15.67 -4.21
C ARG A 68 -0.40 -14.26 -4.73
N GLY A 69 -0.32 -13.23 -3.88
CA GLY A 69 -0.52 -11.83 -4.28
C GLY A 69 0.55 -11.32 -5.24
N ASN A 70 1.81 -11.77 -5.09
CA ASN A 70 2.87 -11.47 -6.05
C ASN A 70 2.60 -12.10 -7.42
N ALA A 71 2.19 -13.37 -7.45
CA ALA A 71 1.85 -14.07 -8.69
C ALA A 71 0.70 -13.40 -9.44
N ASN A 72 -0.34 -12.97 -8.72
CA ASN A 72 -1.56 -12.39 -9.28
C ASN A 72 -1.46 -10.87 -9.54
N MET A 73 -0.41 -10.19 -9.07
CA MET A 73 -0.35 -8.71 -9.13
C MET A 73 -0.44 -8.17 -10.56
N ALA A 74 0.20 -8.83 -11.53
CA ALA A 74 0.19 -8.35 -12.91
C ALA A 74 -1.23 -8.39 -13.51
N SER A 75 -1.94 -9.51 -13.37
CA SER A 75 -3.32 -9.63 -13.86
C SER A 75 -4.29 -8.72 -13.11
N LEU A 76 -4.11 -8.55 -11.80
CA LEU A 76 -4.90 -7.60 -11.00
C LEU A 76 -4.70 -6.16 -11.48
N CYS A 77 -3.46 -5.78 -11.76
CA CYS A 77 -3.14 -4.44 -12.27
C CYS A 77 -3.70 -4.23 -13.68
N GLU A 78 -3.74 -5.27 -14.52
CA GLU A 78 -4.40 -5.23 -15.82
C GLU A 78 -5.93 -5.05 -15.68
N GLU A 79 -6.58 -5.82 -14.81
CA GLU A 79 -8.03 -5.68 -14.52
C GLU A 79 -8.39 -4.27 -14.04
N LEU A 80 -7.54 -3.68 -13.20
CA LEU A 80 -7.76 -2.39 -12.57
C LEU A 80 -7.15 -1.22 -13.36
N GLU A 81 -6.48 -1.50 -14.47
CA GLU A 81 -5.75 -0.51 -15.29
C GLU A 81 -4.78 0.35 -14.43
N VAL A 82 -3.95 -0.33 -13.64
CA VAL A 82 -2.93 0.28 -12.77
C VAL A 82 -1.55 -0.10 -13.28
N PRO A 83 -0.61 0.87 -13.41
CA PRO A 83 0.76 0.57 -13.81
C PRO A 83 1.45 -0.38 -12.85
N PHE A 84 2.11 -1.42 -13.40
CA PHE A 84 2.90 -2.39 -12.67
C PHE A 84 4.19 -2.70 -13.41
N SER A 85 5.30 -2.82 -12.71
CA SER A 85 6.60 -3.21 -13.25
C SER A 85 7.18 -4.38 -12.48
N ARG A 86 7.40 -5.52 -13.16
CA ARG A 86 8.12 -6.67 -12.61
C ARG A 86 9.61 -6.54 -12.87
N CYS A 87 10.26 -5.63 -12.16
CA CYS A 87 11.66 -5.29 -12.36
C CYS A 87 12.66 -6.22 -11.67
N GLY A 88 12.19 -7.10 -10.79
CA GLY A 88 13.05 -7.93 -9.96
C GLY A 88 13.72 -7.19 -8.82
N SER A 89 14.45 -7.93 -7.96
CA SER A 89 15.22 -7.33 -6.86
C SER A 89 16.51 -8.08 -6.57
N LEU A 90 17.51 -7.34 -6.08
CA LEU A 90 18.74 -7.86 -5.51
C LEU A 90 18.81 -7.49 -4.02
N LEU A 91 18.89 -8.48 -3.15
CA LEU A 91 19.26 -8.26 -1.75
C LEU A 91 20.77 -8.52 -1.63
N VAL A 92 21.55 -7.44 -1.56
CA VAL A 92 23.01 -7.50 -1.57
C VAL A 92 23.61 -7.50 -0.17
N THR A 93 24.76 -8.12 -0.03
CA THR A 93 25.63 -7.99 1.15
C THR A 93 27.07 -7.75 0.71
N TYR A 94 27.79 -6.93 1.50
CA TYR A 94 29.22 -6.68 1.37
C TYR A 94 30.03 -7.44 2.44
N ASP A 95 29.35 -8.25 3.25
CA ASP A 95 29.90 -9.00 4.36
C ASP A 95 29.81 -10.50 4.06
N GLU A 96 30.94 -11.17 3.98
CA GLU A 96 31.04 -12.62 3.75
C GLU A 96 30.31 -13.43 4.83
N ASP A 97 30.37 -12.98 6.10
CA ASP A 97 29.68 -13.65 7.21
C ASP A 97 28.15 -13.56 7.06
N ALA A 98 27.65 -12.50 6.42
CA ALA A 98 26.22 -12.33 6.16
C ALA A 98 25.68 -13.17 5.00
N VAL A 99 26.52 -13.80 4.17
CA VAL A 99 26.11 -14.69 3.06
C VAL A 99 25.25 -15.85 3.59
N SER A 100 25.55 -16.35 4.80
CA SER A 100 24.74 -17.38 5.46
C SER A 100 23.28 -16.96 5.67
N LYS A 101 23.01 -15.66 5.92
CA LYS A 101 21.67 -15.10 6.05
C LYS A 101 20.94 -15.12 4.70
N LEU A 102 21.64 -14.83 3.59
CA LEU A 102 21.05 -14.90 2.23
C LEU A 102 20.69 -16.35 1.87
N LYS A 103 21.55 -17.33 2.19
CA LYS A 103 21.28 -18.76 2.00
C LYS A 103 20.02 -19.21 2.75
N ARG A 104 19.84 -18.74 3.99
CA ARG A 104 18.62 -19.02 4.78
C ARG A 104 17.38 -18.41 4.13
N LYS A 105 17.46 -17.16 3.64
CA LYS A 105 16.35 -16.51 2.93
C LYS A 105 16.03 -17.22 1.61
N LEU A 106 17.02 -17.68 0.87
CA LEU A 106 16.83 -18.52 -0.31
C LEU A 106 16.04 -19.80 0.04
N LYS A 107 16.46 -20.54 1.09
CA LYS A 107 15.77 -21.74 1.56
C LYS A 107 14.31 -21.44 1.94
N ASN A 108 14.07 -20.37 2.71
CA ASN A 108 12.72 -19.95 3.10
C ASN A 108 11.86 -19.64 1.86
N GLY A 109 12.41 -18.89 0.90
CA GLY A 109 11.71 -18.52 -0.31
C GLY A 109 11.36 -19.74 -1.18
N MET A 110 12.26 -20.69 -1.30
CA MET A 110 11.98 -21.98 -1.99
C MET A 110 10.87 -22.74 -1.29
N GLN A 111 10.88 -22.83 0.04
CA GLN A 111 9.81 -23.45 0.82
C GLN A 111 8.47 -22.73 0.70
N ASN A 112 8.48 -21.42 0.53
CA ASN A 112 7.29 -20.61 0.31
C ASN A 112 6.76 -20.69 -1.13
N GLY A 113 7.51 -21.32 -2.06
CA GLY A 113 7.14 -21.39 -3.47
C GLY A 113 7.46 -20.13 -4.28
N VAL A 114 8.40 -19.29 -3.82
CA VAL A 114 8.86 -18.13 -4.60
C VAL A 114 9.62 -18.60 -5.83
N PRO A 115 9.18 -18.22 -7.06
CA PRO A 115 9.78 -18.74 -8.28
C PRO A 115 11.16 -18.16 -8.56
N GLU A 116 12.03 -18.94 -9.18
CA GLU A 116 13.29 -18.53 -9.80
C GLU A 116 14.27 -17.77 -8.89
N LEU A 117 14.17 -17.94 -7.55
CA LEU A 117 15.15 -17.39 -6.61
C LEU A 117 16.54 -17.95 -6.87
N ARG A 118 17.55 -17.07 -6.89
CA ARG A 118 18.94 -17.46 -7.11
C ARG A 118 19.89 -16.70 -6.16
N LEU A 119 20.87 -17.42 -5.63
CA LEU A 119 22.01 -16.79 -4.97
C LEU A 119 23.05 -16.51 -6.06
N LEU A 120 23.46 -15.26 -6.17
CA LEU A 120 24.46 -14.75 -7.10
C LEU A 120 25.77 -14.47 -6.37
N SER A 121 26.89 -14.67 -7.06
CA SER A 121 28.18 -14.13 -6.66
C SER A 121 28.17 -12.60 -6.74
N GLY A 122 29.12 -11.94 -6.08
CA GLY A 122 29.27 -10.49 -6.16
C GLY A 122 29.48 -10.00 -7.60
N ALA A 123 30.32 -10.71 -8.38
CA ALA A 123 30.57 -10.37 -9.77
C ALA A 123 29.32 -10.45 -10.65
N GLU A 124 28.48 -11.49 -10.47
CA GLU A 124 27.20 -11.60 -11.19
C GLU A 124 26.23 -10.48 -10.80
N ALA A 125 26.15 -10.13 -9.51
CA ALA A 125 25.31 -9.05 -9.03
C ALA A 125 25.75 -7.68 -9.59
N GLU A 126 27.04 -7.39 -9.60
CA GLU A 126 27.60 -6.15 -10.16
C GLU A 126 27.47 -6.06 -11.68
N ALA A 127 27.56 -7.20 -12.39
CA ALA A 127 27.31 -7.24 -13.83
C ALA A 127 25.81 -7.01 -14.15
N MET A 128 24.91 -7.53 -13.29
CA MET A 128 23.47 -7.35 -13.42
C MET A 128 23.01 -5.93 -13.08
N GLU A 129 23.70 -5.27 -12.14
CA GLU A 129 23.38 -3.90 -11.70
C GLU A 129 24.67 -3.08 -11.52
N PRO A 130 25.16 -2.43 -12.60
CA PRO A 130 26.45 -1.70 -12.60
C PRO A 130 26.50 -0.50 -11.65
N MET A 131 25.36 0.05 -11.24
CA MET A 131 25.29 1.17 -10.29
C MET A 131 25.63 0.80 -8.86
N LEU A 132 25.67 -0.51 -8.52
CA LEU A 132 26.06 -0.95 -7.19
C LEU A 132 27.49 -0.56 -6.86
N LYS A 133 27.71 -0.18 -5.60
CA LYS A 133 29.08 -0.10 -5.04
C LYS A 133 29.81 -1.42 -5.30
N LYS A 134 31.05 -1.33 -5.72
CA LYS A 134 31.90 -2.51 -5.95
C LYS A 134 32.27 -3.25 -4.66
N GLY A 135 32.56 -4.55 -4.79
CA GLY A 135 32.91 -5.42 -3.68
C GLY A 135 31.73 -6.12 -3.04
N VAL A 136 30.65 -6.35 -3.79
CA VAL A 136 29.52 -7.18 -3.35
C VAL A 136 30.01 -8.60 -3.06
N ALA A 137 29.78 -9.12 -1.84
CA ALA A 137 30.13 -10.49 -1.48
C ALA A 137 29.16 -11.51 -2.11
N ALA A 138 27.85 -11.25 -1.99
CA ALA A 138 26.80 -12.06 -2.62
C ALA A 138 25.51 -11.28 -2.72
N ALA A 139 24.57 -11.76 -3.57
CA ALA A 139 23.22 -11.24 -3.66
C ALA A 139 22.18 -12.36 -3.78
N LEU A 140 21.00 -12.15 -3.18
CA LEU A 140 19.81 -12.96 -3.45
C LEU A 140 18.97 -12.24 -4.52
N TYR A 141 18.87 -12.86 -5.68
CA TYR A 141 18.05 -12.36 -6.79
C TYR A 141 16.66 -12.95 -6.74
N ALA A 142 15.63 -12.09 -6.78
CA ALA A 142 14.24 -12.45 -6.83
C ALA A 142 13.57 -11.79 -8.05
N PRO A 143 13.45 -12.47 -9.19
CA PRO A 143 12.91 -11.90 -10.43
C PRO A 143 11.43 -11.54 -10.33
N SER A 144 10.68 -12.20 -9.44
CA SER A 144 9.23 -11.96 -9.27
C SER A 144 8.90 -10.68 -8.52
N THR A 145 9.88 -10.03 -7.86
CA THR A 145 9.66 -8.73 -7.19
C THR A 145 9.29 -7.64 -8.21
N GLY A 146 8.42 -6.72 -7.82
CA GLY A 146 8.02 -5.62 -8.70
C GLY A 146 7.63 -4.36 -7.94
N THR A 147 7.22 -3.33 -8.67
CA THR A 147 6.70 -2.08 -8.14
C THR A 147 5.34 -1.75 -8.72
N VAL A 148 4.50 -1.11 -7.92
CA VAL A 148 3.14 -0.68 -8.28
C VAL A 148 2.88 0.67 -7.62
N ASN A 149 2.07 1.52 -8.27
CA ASN A 149 1.60 2.74 -7.60
C ASN A 149 0.59 2.38 -6.49
N PRO A 150 0.93 2.58 -5.20
CA PRO A 150 0.06 2.14 -4.10
C PRO A 150 -1.25 2.94 -4.03
N TRP A 151 -1.25 4.20 -4.43
CA TRP A 151 -2.45 5.05 -4.43
C TRP A 151 -3.41 4.61 -5.52
N GLN A 152 -2.91 4.50 -6.75
CA GLN A 152 -3.73 4.07 -7.88
C GLN A 152 -4.30 2.68 -7.67
N LEU A 153 -3.53 1.75 -7.08
CA LEU A 153 -4.01 0.41 -6.76
C LEU A 153 -5.18 0.44 -5.77
N GLY A 154 -5.06 1.22 -4.69
CA GLY A 154 -6.12 1.34 -3.69
C GLY A 154 -7.35 2.10 -4.22
N ILE A 155 -7.13 3.22 -4.93
CA ILE A 155 -8.21 4.02 -5.55
C ILE A 155 -8.94 3.20 -6.62
N ALA A 156 -8.21 2.44 -7.45
CA ALA A 156 -8.81 1.59 -8.47
C ALA A 156 -9.69 0.48 -7.86
N ALA A 157 -9.24 -0.14 -6.77
CA ALA A 157 -10.05 -1.10 -6.03
C ALA A 157 -11.32 -0.46 -5.44
N PHE A 158 -11.19 0.77 -4.91
CA PHE A 158 -12.31 1.55 -4.41
C PHE A 158 -13.32 1.90 -5.52
N GLU A 159 -12.86 2.46 -6.63
CA GLU A 159 -13.73 2.81 -7.76
C GLU A 159 -14.43 1.57 -8.33
N ASN A 160 -13.73 0.44 -8.41
CA ASN A 160 -14.33 -0.82 -8.85
C ASN A 160 -15.35 -1.36 -7.83
N ALA A 161 -15.13 -1.17 -6.53
CA ALA A 161 -16.13 -1.51 -5.51
C ALA A 161 -17.42 -0.69 -5.69
N LEU A 162 -17.31 0.62 -5.92
CA LEU A 162 -18.45 1.50 -6.19
C LEU A 162 -19.17 1.12 -7.49
N GLN A 163 -18.42 0.84 -8.56
CA GLN A 163 -18.96 0.37 -9.84
C GLN A 163 -19.82 -0.89 -9.66
N ASN A 164 -19.43 -1.76 -8.74
CA ASN A 164 -20.16 -2.98 -8.39
C ASN A 164 -21.19 -2.79 -7.26
N GLY A 165 -21.56 -1.54 -6.93
CA GLY A 165 -22.64 -1.22 -6.02
C GLY A 165 -22.29 -1.21 -4.53
N ALA A 166 -21.01 -1.06 -4.16
CA ALA A 166 -20.67 -0.69 -2.79
C ALA A 166 -21.05 0.77 -2.52
N GLU A 167 -21.44 1.07 -1.27
CA GLU A 167 -21.66 2.44 -0.83
C GLU A 167 -20.48 2.94 -0.02
N VAL A 168 -20.27 4.26 0.00
CA VAL A 168 -19.20 4.90 0.78
C VAL A 168 -19.75 6.08 1.58
N ALA A 169 -19.18 6.30 2.76
CA ALA A 169 -19.32 7.53 3.52
C ALA A 169 -17.90 8.05 3.86
N LEU A 170 -17.47 9.06 3.12
CA LEU A 170 -16.22 9.78 3.35
C LEU A 170 -16.42 10.86 4.42
N SER A 171 -15.30 11.39 4.97
CA SER A 171 -15.31 12.34 6.08
C SER A 171 -16.21 11.87 7.24
N THR A 172 -16.25 10.56 7.50
CA THR A 172 -17.19 9.91 8.44
C THR A 172 -16.41 9.04 9.42
N GLN A 173 -16.20 9.58 10.62
CA GLN A 173 -15.40 8.90 11.64
C GLN A 173 -16.27 8.02 12.54
N VAL A 174 -15.93 6.73 12.64
CA VAL A 174 -16.54 5.82 13.61
C VAL A 174 -16.20 6.27 15.03
N ARG A 175 -17.19 6.33 15.91
CA ARG A 175 -17.11 6.77 17.31
C ARG A 175 -17.41 5.67 18.30
N ALA A 176 -18.33 4.76 17.96
CA ALA A 176 -18.68 3.60 18.79
C ALA A 176 -19.16 2.44 17.93
N ILE A 177 -18.96 1.25 18.42
CA ILE A 177 -19.47 0.00 17.84
C ILE A 177 -20.15 -0.78 18.94
N ARG A 178 -21.41 -1.19 18.74
CA ARG A 178 -22.14 -2.01 19.72
C ARG A 178 -22.64 -3.27 19.05
N LYS A 179 -22.43 -4.40 19.70
CA LYS A 179 -23.06 -5.67 19.31
C LYS A 179 -24.56 -5.59 19.54
N THR A 180 -25.34 -6.04 18.56
CA THR A 180 -26.80 -6.15 18.61
C THR A 180 -27.22 -7.61 18.45
N GLU A 181 -28.52 -7.89 18.53
CA GLU A 181 -29.04 -9.24 18.30
C GLU A 181 -28.69 -9.78 16.91
N ASN A 182 -28.75 -8.91 15.87
CA ASN A 182 -28.61 -9.29 14.47
C ASN A 182 -27.32 -8.73 13.81
N GLY A 183 -26.25 -8.49 14.60
CA GLY A 183 -24.99 -7.96 14.08
C GLY A 183 -24.43 -6.82 14.94
N TYR A 184 -24.20 -5.65 14.32
CA TYR A 184 -23.50 -4.52 14.93
C TYR A 184 -24.18 -3.20 14.56
N ALA A 185 -24.29 -2.30 15.53
CA ALA A 185 -24.55 -0.89 15.32
C ALA A 185 -23.22 -0.12 15.30
N VAL A 186 -22.96 0.59 14.23
CA VAL A 186 -21.76 1.41 14.04
C VAL A 186 -22.18 2.88 14.07
N GLU A 187 -21.78 3.58 15.13
CA GLU A 187 -22.06 5.01 15.32
C GLU A 187 -20.91 5.84 14.81
N THR A 188 -21.21 6.88 14.06
CA THR A 188 -20.24 7.82 13.50
C THR A 188 -20.54 9.24 14.00
N ASP A 189 -19.67 10.18 13.68
CA ASP A 189 -19.89 11.59 13.95
C ASP A 189 -21.02 12.24 13.12
N LYS A 190 -21.53 11.52 12.10
CA LYS A 190 -22.61 12.02 11.23
C LYS A 190 -23.92 11.22 11.34
N ALA A 191 -23.83 9.90 11.44
CA ALA A 191 -24.97 8.99 11.40
C ALA A 191 -24.66 7.66 12.09
N ALA A 192 -25.67 6.81 12.25
CA ALA A 192 -25.53 5.43 12.69
C ALA A 192 -25.95 4.46 11.59
N PHE A 193 -25.19 3.37 11.45
CA PHE A 193 -25.39 2.31 10.48
C PHE A 193 -25.50 0.96 11.18
N ALA A 194 -26.23 0.03 10.57
CA ALA A 194 -26.29 -1.36 11.03
C ALA A 194 -25.60 -2.27 10.03
N GLY A 195 -24.78 -3.20 10.52
CA GLY A 195 -24.14 -4.23 9.72
C GLY A 195 -24.30 -5.60 10.35
N LYS A 196 -24.60 -6.64 9.55
CA LYS A 196 -24.52 -8.03 10.03
C LYS A 196 -23.07 -8.40 10.35
N MET A 197 -22.14 -7.82 9.58
CA MET A 197 -20.69 -8.00 9.77
C MET A 197 -19.96 -6.65 9.80
N VAL A 198 -18.82 -6.63 10.51
CA VAL A 198 -17.89 -5.50 10.55
C VAL A 198 -16.48 -5.98 10.19
N PHE A 199 -15.84 -5.26 9.28
CA PHE A 199 -14.44 -5.45 8.89
C PHE A 199 -13.65 -4.21 9.29
N ASN A 200 -12.89 -4.33 10.36
CA ASN A 200 -12.02 -3.26 10.84
C ASN A 200 -10.69 -3.27 10.07
N CYS A 201 -10.58 -2.36 9.12
CA CYS A 201 -9.41 -2.08 8.30
C CYS A 201 -8.79 -0.71 8.63
N ALA A 202 -8.96 -0.22 9.87
CA ALA A 202 -8.62 1.15 10.29
C ALA A 202 -7.10 1.42 10.45
N GLY A 203 -6.23 0.54 9.95
CA GLY A 203 -4.78 0.76 9.83
C GLY A 203 -4.12 1.11 11.17
N LEU A 204 -3.64 2.37 11.31
CA LEU A 204 -2.98 2.84 12.54
C LEU A 204 -3.90 2.94 13.77
N SER A 205 -5.20 2.80 13.57
CA SER A 205 -6.21 2.88 14.64
C SER A 205 -6.98 1.56 14.81
N ALA A 206 -6.52 0.47 14.18
CA ALA A 206 -7.29 -0.77 14.16
C ALA A 206 -7.48 -1.39 15.57
N ASP A 207 -6.49 -1.29 16.44
CA ASP A 207 -6.60 -1.71 17.85
C ASP A 207 -7.64 -0.86 18.63
N LYS A 208 -7.65 0.46 18.41
CA LYS A 208 -8.61 1.38 19.05
C LYS A 208 -10.03 1.19 18.53
N VAL A 209 -10.19 0.91 17.23
CA VAL A 209 -11.51 0.60 16.65
C VAL A 209 -12.04 -0.72 17.19
N GLN A 210 -11.20 -1.74 17.35
CA GLN A 210 -11.62 -2.99 18.02
C GLN A 210 -12.06 -2.75 19.47
N GLU A 211 -11.32 -1.90 20.21
CA GLU A 211 -11.60 -1.56 21.61
C GLU A 211 -12.98 -0.92 21.80
N MET A 212 -13.57 -0.33 20.76
CA MET A 212 -14.95 0.20 20.81
C MET A 212 -16.01 -0.89 21.03
N ALA A 213 -15.72 -2.15 20.65
CA ALA A 213 -16.67 -3.25 20.73
C ALA A 213 -16.18 -4.42 21.60
N PHE A 214 -14.87 -4.67 21.65
CA PHE A 214 -14.25 -5.82 22.30
C PHE A 214 -12.91 -5.43 22.91
N ALA A 215 -12.57 -6.01 24.05
CA ALA A 215 -11.24 -5.85 24.63
C ALA A 215 -10.19 -6.34 23.61
N PRO A 216 -9.20 -5.52 23.26
CA PRO A 216 -8.18 -5.93 22.31
C PRO A 216 -7.14 -6.83 23.01
N ASN A 217 -6.76 -7.93 22.34
CA ASN A 217 -5.62 -8.75 22.77
C ASN A 217 -4.30 -8.24 22.16
N VAL A 218 -4.40 -7.31 21.23
CA VAL A 218 -3.27 -6.80 20.41
C VAL A 218 -3.23 -5.29 20.46
N ARG A 219 -2.04 -4.75 20.67
CA ARG A 219 -1.77 -3.31 20.62
C ARG A 219 -0.77 -2.99 19.52
N LEU A 220 -0.84 -1.78 19.00
CA LEU A 220 0.07 -1.29 17.97
C LEU A 220 1.20 -0.46 18.57
N GLN A 221 2.44 -0.84 18.23
CA GLN A 221 3.61 0.01 18.40
C GLN A 221 4.04 0.51 17.02
N LEU A 222 4.29 1.81 16.91
CA LEU A 222 4.55 2.47 15.63
C LEU A 222 6.04 2.76 15.46
N ASP A 223 6.58 2.36 14.29
CA ASP A 223 7.90 2.77 13.83
C ASP A 223 7.77 3.76 12.68
N GLY A 224 8.77 4.60 12.48
CA GLY A 224 8.91 5.51 11.35
C GLY A 224 10.01 5.06 10.38
N ALA A 225 9.91 5.52 9.15
CA ALA A 225 10.99 5.48 8.16
C ALA A 225 10.87 6.72 7.27
N GLU A 226 11.98 7.25 6.82
CA GLU A 226 12.01 8.44 5.98
C GLU A 226 12.49 8.07 4.57
N TYR A 227 11.98 8.77 3.58
CA TYR A 227 12.19 8.47 2.16
C TYR A 227 12.59 9.72 1.39
N LEU A 228 13.46 9.51 0.40
CA LEU A 228 13.77 10.49 -0.64
C LEU A 228 13.13 10.05 -1.96
N VAL A 229 12.63 11.02 -2.71
CA VAL A 229 12.12 10.85 -4.07
C VAL A 229 13.02 11.64 -5.01
N LEU A 230 13.69 10.95 -5.93
CA LEU A 230 14.46 11.57 -7.00
C LEU A 230 13.62 11.66 -8.27
N ASP A 231 13.90 12.67 -9.09
CA ASP A 231 13.22 12.89 -10.38
C ASP A 231 13.38 11.66 -11.29
N SER A 232 12.43 11.51 -12.21
CA SER A 232 12.47 10.51 -13.28
C SER A 232 13.67 10.64 -14.22
N LEU A 233 14.28 11.83 -14.29
CA LEU A 233 15.52 12.08 -15.02
C LEU A 233 16.78 11.56 -14.32
N ALA A 234 16.71 11.26 -13.03
CA ALA A 234 17.85 10.69 -12.30
C ALA A 234 18.23 9.33 -12.88
N GLN A 235 19.55 9.08 -13.00
CA GLN A 235 20.05 7.75 -13.27
C GLN A 235 19.64 6.83 -12.11
N LYS A 236 19.10 5.67 -12.44
CA LYS A 236 18.52 4.75 -11.45
C LYS A 236 18.83 3.30 -11.77
N PRO A 237 18.86 2.44 -10.74
CA PRO A 237 19.02 1.00 -10.95
C PRO A 237 17.83 0.44 -11.75
N SER A 238 18.10 -0.63 -12.49
CA SER A 238 17.08 -1.33 -13.27
C SER A 238 16.18 -2.23 -12.41
N ARG A 239 16.60 -2.50 -11.18
CA ARG A 239 15.96 -3.40 -10.21
C ARG A 239 15.87 -2.77 -8.84
N ILE A 240 14.98 -3.31 -8.01
CA ILE A 240 14.94 -2.94 -6.59
C ILE A 240 16.20 -3.48 -5.90
N LEU A 241 16.90 -2.60 -5.21
CA LEU A 241 18.10 -2.95 -4.45
C LEU A 241 17.82 -2.89 -2.97
N PHE A 242 18.02 -4.00 -2.28
CA PHE A 242 18.00 -4.08 -0.82
C PHE A 242 19.42 -4.27 -0.31
N HIS A 243 19.83 -3.46 0.64
CA HIS A 243 21.09 -3.66 1.34
C HIS A 243 20.85 -4.45 2.63
N GLN A 244 21.59 -5.54 2.82
CA GLN A 244 21.59 -6.29 4.08
C GLN A 244 22.47 -5.57 5.09
N ALA A 245 21.87 -4.78 5.99
CA ALA A 245 22.64 -4.06 7.01
C ALA A 245 23.40 -4.99 7.94
N GLN A 246 24.62 -4.59 8.32
CA GLN A 246 25.46 -5.32 9.28
C GLN A 246 24.97 -5.16 10.72
N SER A 247 24.47 -4.00 11.10
CA SER A 247 23.94 -3.68 12.43
C SER A 247 22.42 -3.69 12.44
N CYS A 248 21.84 -3.74 13.63
CA CYS A 248 20.40 -3.82 13.89
C CYS A 248 19.55 -2.87 13.02
N GLY A 249 18.77 -3.43 12.10
CA GLY A 249 17.83 -2.68 11.29
C GLY A 249 17.65 -3.24 9.87
N LYS A 250 16.63 -2.73 9.14
CA LYS A 250 16.59 -2.88 7.70
C LYS A 250 17.56 -1.88 7.09
N GLY A 251 18.44 -2.36 6.24
CA GLY A 251 19.30 -1.51 5.43
C GLY A 251 18.47 -0.65 4.46
N ILE A 252 19.18 0.21 3.75
CA ILE A 252 18.58 1.08 2.75
C ILE A 252 17.99 0.28 1.58
N THR A 253 16.98 0.83 0.95
CA THR A 253 16.37 0.26 -0.27
C THR A 253 16.31 1.33 -1.36
N ALA A 254 16.78 1.00 -2.56
CA ALA A 254 16.61 1.83 -3.76
C ALA A 254 15.57 1.19 -4.68
N ILE A 255 14.54 1.94 -5.10
CA ILE A 255 13.33 1.42 -5.73
C ILE A 255 13.03 2.22 -6.99
N PRO A 256 13.25 1.65 -8.20
CA PRO A 256 12.77 2.27 -9.44
C PRO A 256 11.24 2.16 -9.48
N CYS A 257 10.56 3.29 -9.39
CA CYS A 257 9.09 3.35 -9.40
C CYS A 257 8.51 3.26 -10.81
N VAL A 258 7.26 2.84 -10.90
CA VAL A 258 6.54 2.71 -12.19
C VAL A 258 6.39 4.05 -12.91
N GLU A 259 6.38 5.18 -12.19
CA GLU A 259 6.36 6.53 -12.73
C GLU A 259 7.72 7.03 -13.22
N GLY A 260 8.77 6.20 -13.10
CA GLY A 260 10.12 6.54 -13.51
C GLY A 260 10.98 7.21 -12.43
N ASN A 261 10.44 7.60 -11.30
CA ASN A 261 11.18 8.13 -10.16
C ASN A 261 12.05 7.06 -9.49
N LEU A 262 13.09 7.50 -8.77
CA LEU A 262 13.82 6.64 -7.84
C LEU A 262 13.41 6.98 -6.41
N LEU A 263 12.90 5.99 -5.70
CA LEU A 263 12.61 6.07 -4.27
C LEU A 263 13.79 5.48 -3.49
N ILE A 264 14.27 6.21 -2.48
CA ILE A 264 15.29 5.70 -1.56
C ILE A 264 14.70 5.70 -0.15
N SER A 265 14.63 4.52 0.47
CA SER A 265 14.13 4.39 1.84
C SER A 265 15.25 4.49 2.85
N GLY A 266 14.97 5.18 3.96
CA GLY A 266 15.83 5.23 5.11
C GLY A 266 15.71 4.03 6.05
N ILE A 267 16.53 4.07 7.09
CA ILE A 267 16.56 3.10 8.17
C ILE A 267 15.29 3.29 9.03
N ARG A 268 14.71 2.18 9.46
CA ARG A 268 13.58 2.19 10.37
C ARG A 268 14.00 2.59 11.78
N LYS A 269 13.29 3.53 12.39
CA LYS A 269 13.53 4.05 13.74
C LYS A 269 12.21 4.19 14.52
N PRO A 270 12.25 4.33 15.85
CA PRO A 270 11.04 4.67 16.62
C PRO A 270 10.33 5.89 16.03
N LEU A 271 9.00 5.87 16.04
CA LEU A 271 8.21 6.95 15.46
C LEU A 271 8.36 8.24 16.28
N GLY A 272 8.76 9.30 15.59
CA GLY A 272 8.61 10.67 16.07
C GLY A 272 7.23 11.23 15.67
N ILE A 273 7.22 12.34 14.93
CA ILE A 273 5.98 12.90 14.37
C ILE A 273 5.54 12.03 13.18
N PRO A 274 4.30 11.51 13.19
CA PRO A 274 3.81 10.67 12.09
C PRO A 274 3.92 11.36 10.73
N PHE A 275 4.45 10.65 9.74
CA PHE A 275 4.62 11.10 8.35
C PHE A 275 5.55 12.30 8.13
N ALA A 276 6.19 12.81 9.18
CA ALA A 276 7.19 13.87 9.05
C ALA A 276 8.57 13.33 8.67
N THR A 277 9.41 14.21 8.13
CA THR A 277 10.83 13.99 7.90
C THR A 277 11.65 14.91 8.80
N THR A 278 12.88 14.49 9.15
CA THR A 278 13.80 15.23 9.99
C THR A 278 15.09 15.52 9.21
N VAL A 279 15.81 16.58 9.62
CA VAL A 279 17.10 16.92 8.99
C VAL A 279 18.08 15.77 9.14
N GLU A 280 18.18 15.20 10.34
CA GLU A 280 19.05 14.07 10.67
C GLU A 280 18.68 12.83 9.83
N GLY A 281 17.38 12.49 9.74
CA GLY A 281 16.92 11.37 8.96
C GLY A 281 17.20 11.52 7.46
N MET A 282 17.05 12.73 6.92
CA MET A 282 17.38 13.01 5.52
C MET A 282 18.89 12.88 5.26
N GLN A 283 19.74 13.33 6.18
CA GLN A 283 21.19 13.16 6.08
C GLN A 283 21.60 11.68 6.14
N GLU A 284 20.99 10.91 7.05
CA GLU A 284 21.22 9.45 7.15
C GLU A 284 20.83 8.73 5.85
N VAL A 285 19.68 9.04 5.27
CA VAL A 285 19.22 8.43 4.01
C VAL A 285 20.14 8.79 2.85
N GLN A 286 20.60 10.05 2.76
CA GLN A 286 21.53 10.49 1.73
C GLN A 286 22.90 9.82 1.86
N ALA A 287 23.42 9.69 3.08
CA ALA A 287 24.69 9.01 3.34
C ALA A 287 24.63 7.54 2.93
N ALA A 288 23.59 6.85 3.34
CA ALA A 288 23.39 5.44 3.01
C ALA A 288 23.08 5.22 1.51
N ALA A 289 22.44 6.19 0.84
CA ALA A 289 22.23 6.16 -0.61
C ALA A 289 23.56 6.18 -1.37
N ARG A 290 24.47 7.08 -1.00
CA ARG A 290 25.85 7.16 -1.58
C ARG A 290 26.66 5.91 -1.31
N GLU A 291 26.44 5.26 -0.17
CA GLU A 291 27.13 4.01 0.17
C GLU A 291 26.69 2.85 -0.74
N LEU A 292 25.40 2.73 -1.03
CA LEU A 292 24.86 1.67 -1.90
C LEU A 292 25.05 1.98 -3.38
N LEU A 293 24.85 3.24 -3.77
CA LEU A 293 24.86 3.76 -5.13
C LEU A 293 25.80 4.99 -5.20
N PRO A 294 27.12 4.80 -5.31
CA PRO A 294 28.10 5.91 -5.25
C PRO A 294 27.88 7.00 -6.30
N GLU A 295 27.31 6.65 -7.46
CA GLU A 295 27.09 7.56 -8.58
C GLU A 295 25.68 8.19 -8.59
N VAL A 296 24.86 7.96 -7.53
CA VAL A 296 23.52 8.55 -7.46
C VAL A 296 23.59 10.07 -7.35
N ASP A 297 22.90 10.77 -8.26
CA ASP A 297 22.82 12.23 -8.23
C ASP A 297 21.73 12.71 -7.26
N LEU A 298 22.11 13.01 -6.04
CA LEU A 298 21.18 13.52 -5.00
C LEU A 298 20.70 14.97 -5.25
N ASN A 299 21.26 15.70 -6.24
CA ASN A 299 20.70 16.99 -6.65
C ASN A 299 19.36 16.84 -7.35
N GLN A 300 19.03 15.64 -7.81
CA GLN A 300 17.72 15.29 -8.38
C GLN A 300 16.62 15.01 -7.34
N ILE A 301 16.87 15.24 -6.05
CA ILE A 301 15.84 15.09 -5.00
C ILE A 301 14.77 16.17 -5.22
N ILE A 302 13.54 15.74 -5.48
CA ILE A 302 12.37 16.61 -5.67
C ILE A 302 11.42 16.60 -4.48
N ARG A 303 11.50 15.58 -3.61
CA ARG A 303 10.62 15.43 -2.44
C ARG A 303 11.22 14.51 -1.38
N SER A 304 10.72 14.66 -0.14
CA SER A 304 10.87 13.68 0.94
C SER A 304 9.53 13.40 1.60
N PHE A 305 9.40 12.25 2.26
CA PHE A 305 8.23 11.92 3.08
C PHE A 305 8.58 10.94 4.20
N GLY A 306 7.83 11.00 5.29
CA GLY A 306 7.88 10.00 6.36
C GLY A 306 6.81 8.92 6.14
N ALA A 307 7.13 7.70 6.52
CA ALA A 307 6.21 6.56 6.55
C ALA A 307 6.02 6.04 7.97
N VAL A 308 4.86 5.45 8.23
CA VAL A 308 4.54 4.85 9.53
C VAL A 308 4.27 3.37 9.37
N ARG A 309 4.89 2.56 10.25
CA ARG A 309 4.74 1.11 10.27
C ARG A 309 4.04 0.66 11.54
N PRO A 310 2.84 0.07 11.49
CA PRO A 310 2.17 -0.52 12.63
C PRO A 310 2.74 -1.90 12.94
N ASN A 311 3.28 -2.08 14.14
CA ASN A 311 3.75 -3.38 14.61
C ASN A 311 2.78 -3.92 15.66
N PRO A 312 2.15 -5.09 15.44
CA PRO A 312 1.25 -5.68 16.39
C PRO A 312 2.05 -6.42 17.48
N TYR A 313 1.63 -6.23 18.74
CA TYR A 313 2.15 -6.90 19.93
C TYR A 313 1.01 -7.43 20.78
N LEU A 314 1.20 -8.58 21.38
CA LEU A 314 0.33 -9.08 22.44
C LEU A 314 0.47 -8.21 23.70
N GLU A 315 -0.50 -8.24 24.59
CA GLU A 315 -0.45 -7.48 25.87
C GLU A 315 0.77 -7.82 26.73
N ASN A 316 1.30 -9.04 26.61
CA ASN A 316 2.54 -9.45 27.29
C ASN A 316 3.83 -8.89 26.66
N GLY A 317 3.72 -8.07 25.59
CA GLY A 317 4.85 -7.47 24.88
C GLY A 317 5.46 -8.35 23.78
N GLU A 318 4.91 -9.54 23.53
CA GLU A 318 5.39 -10.41 22.46
C GLU A 318 4.98 -9.88 21.08
N SER A 319 5.96 -9.79 20.16
CA SER A 319 5.74 -9.31 18.78
C SER A 319 5.03 -10.35 17.92
N ILE A 320 3.96 -9.94 17.25
CA ILE A 320 3.28 -10.78 16.25
C ILE A 320 3.98 -10.62 14.89
N HIS A 321 4.48 -11.74 14.37
CA HIS A 321 5.23 -11.77 13.11
C HIS A 321 4.39 -12.11 11.88
N ASP A 322 3.28 -12.81 12.04
CA ASP A 322 2.31 -13.11 10.98
C ASP A 322 1.28 -11.98 10.80
N PHE A 323 0.35 -12.12 9.86
CA PHE A 323 -0.82 -11.25 9.79
C PHE A 323 -1.74 -11.49 10.99
N CYS A 324 -2.05 -10.42 11.70
CA CYS A 324 -2.97 -10.45 12.80
C CYS A 324 -4.38 -10.15 12.29
N ILE A 325 -5.20 -11.18 12.20
CA ILE A 325 -6.63 -11.10 11.86
C ILE A 325 -7.40 -11.63 13.05
N GLU A 326 -7.94 -10.75 13.88
CA GLU A 326 -8.76 -11.13 15.03
C GLU A 326 -10.22 -11.28 14.64
N ASN A 327 -10.89 -12.29 15.24
CA ASN A 327 -12.32 -12.49 15.13
C ASN A 327 -12.89 -12.71 16.54
N PRO A 328 -13.02 -11.62 17.33
CA PRO A 328 -13.43 -11.71 18.74
C PRO A 328 -14.89 -12.15 18.93
N ALA A 329 -15.72 -12.01 17.90
CA ALA A 329 -17.09 -12.47 17.87
C ALA A 329 -17.56 -12.79 16.46
N PRO A 330 -18.59 -13.63 16.27
CA PRO A 330 -19.15 -13.91 14.94
C PRO A 330 -19.46 -12.64 14.15
N GLY A 331 -18.97 -12.57 12.92
CA GLY A 331 -19.19 -11.43 12.02
C GLY A 331 -18.31 -10.21 12.29
N PHE A 332 -17.38 -10.22 13.25
CA PHE A 332 -16.45 -9.12 13.49
C PHE A 332 -15.02 -9.54 13.18
N TYR A 333 -14.40 -8.88 12.21
CA TYR A 333 -13.01 -9.13 11.82
C TYR A 333 -12.18 -7.86 11.95
N SER A 334 -11.01 -7.96 12.60
CA SER A 334 -10.04 -6.86 12.72
C SER A 334 -8.70 -7.23 12.11
N LEU A 335 -8.22 -6.41 11.18
CA LEU A 335 -6.90 -6.50 10.59
C LEU A 335 -5.96 -5.56 11.36
N ILE A 336 -5.28 -6.07 12.39
CA ILE A 336 -4.47 -5.26 13.30
C ILE A 336 -2.99 -5.35 12.92
N GLY A 337 -2.37 -4.21 12.61
CA GLY A 337 -0.94 -4.15 12.32
C GLY A 337 -0.55 -4.87 11.03
N ILE A 338 -1.38 -4.82 10.02
CA ILE A 338 -1.02 -5.30 8.68
C ILE A 338 0.05 -4.36 8.12
N LYS A 339 1.28 -4.82 8.21
CA LYS A 339 2.49 -4.15 7.73
C LYS A 339 3.02 -4.84 6.47
N THR A 340 4.25 -4.55 6.04
CA THR A 340 4.90 -5.26 4.93
C THR A 340 4.74 -6.78 5.08
N PRO A 341 4.24 -7.47 4.04
CA PRO A 341 3.96 -7.01 2.67
C PRO A 341 2.46 -6.73 2.38
N GLY A 342 1.75 -6.01 3.25
CA GLY A 342 0.31 -5.76 3.16
C GLY A 342 -0.17 -5.25 1.79
N LEU A 343 0.61 -4.40 1.10
CA LEU A 343 0.29 -3.92 -0.24
C LEU A 343 0.22 -5.09 -1.25
N THR A 344 1.23 -5.97 -1.24
CA THR A 344 1.27 -7.17 -2.09
C THR A 344 0.10 -8.10 -1.83
N CYS A 345 -0.35 -8.18 -0.58
CA CYS A 345 -1.38 -9.12 -0.13
C CYS A 345 -2.78 -8.51 -0.10
N ALA A 346 -2.97 -7.23 -0.46
CA ALA A 346 -4.21 -6.52 -0.20
C ALA A 346 -5.43 -7.19 -0.86
N ASN A 347 -5.32 -7.59 -2.13
CA ASN A 347 -6.38 -8.31 -2.82
C ASN A 347 -6.64 -9.69 -2.20
N GLU A 348 -5.58 -10.42 -1.87
CA GLU A 348 -5.68 -11.78 -1.32
C GLU A 348 -6.29 -11.79 0.09
N LEU A 349 -5.97 -10.78 0.91
CA LEU A 349 -6.62 -10.55 2.20
C LEU A 349 -8.10 -10.21 2.03
N GLY A 350 -8.41 -9.36 1.04
CA GLY A 350 -9.79 -9.03 0.67
C GLY A 350 -10.59 -10.26 0.25
N MET A 351 -10.02 -11.12 -0.61
CA MET A 351 -10.63 -12.38 -1.03
C MET A 351 -10.86 -13.33 0.16
N TYR A 352 -9.83 -13.53 0.97
CA TYR A 352 -9.90 -14.37 2.18
C TYR A 352 -11.03 -13.97 3.12
N LEU A 353 -11.21 -12.65 3.35
CA LEU A 353 -12.28 -12.14 4.21
C LEU A 353 -13.65 -12.21 3.55
N ALA A 354 -13.71 -11.98 2.24
CA ALA A 354 -14.96 -12.05 1.48
C ALA A 354 -15.51 -13.48 1.39
N GLU A 355 -14.66 -14.48 1.24
CA GLU A 355 -15.06 -15.90 1.33
C GLU A 355 -15.62 -16.26 2.71
N LYS A 356 -14.98 -15.75 3.78
CA LYS A 356 -15.51 -15.93 5.15
C LYS A 356 -16.87 -15.25 5.34
N ALA A 357 -17.06 -14.07 4.75
CA ALA A 357 -18.33 -13.36 4.79
C ALA A 357 -19.43 -14.11 4.02
N ALA A 358 -19.12 -14.58 2.82
CA ALA A 358 -20.06 -15.34 2.00
C ALA A 358 -20.53 -16.61 2.74
N ASN A 359 -19.61 -17.35 3.32
CA ASN A 359 -19.93 -18.53 4.12
C ASN A 359 -20.77 -18.20 5.37
N TYR A 360 -20.43 -17.12 6.08
CA TYR A 360 -21.16 -16.71 7.29
C TYR A 360 -22.60 -16.24 6.98
N LEU A 361 -22.79 -15.53 5.87
CA LEU A 361 -24.08 -14.98 5.46
C LEU A 361 -24.90 -15.94 4.59
N GLY A 362 -24.30 -17.05 4.11
CA GLY A 362 -24.91 -17.89 3.09
C GLY A 362 -25.13 -17.15 1.76
N ALA A 363 -24.23 -16.22 1.42
CA ALA A 363 -24.37 -15.38 0.25
C ALA A 363 -23.93 -16.11 -1.03
N GLU A 364 -24.72 -15.97 -2.09
CA GLU A 364 -24.41 -16.50 -3.42
C GLU A 364 -23.45 -15.58 -4.17
N GLU A 365 -22.74 -16.12 -5.16
CA GLU A 365 -21.89 -15.33 -6.04
C GLU A 365 -22.68 -14.28 -6.80
N ASN A 366 -22.10 -13.10 -6.94
CA ASN A 366 -22.67 -12.02 -7.74
C ASN A 366 -22.26 -12.19 -9.21
N THR A 367 -23.10 -12.80 -10.01
CA THR A 367 -22.84 -13.05 -11.43
C THR A 367 -22.74 -11.78 -12.29
N SER A 368 -23.15 -10.63 -11.75
CA SER A 368 -23.02 -9.33 -12.41
C SER A 368 -21.77 -8.55 -11.99
N PHE A 369 -20.91 -9.13 -11.15
CA PHE A 369 -19.66 -8.49 -10.74
C PHE A 369 -18.73 -8.30 -11.95
N ASP A 370 -18.40 -7.03 -12.24
CA ASP A 370 -17.39 -6.68 -13.26
C ASP A 370 -16.04 -6.44 -12.59
N PRO A 371 -15.03 -7.31 -12.79
CA PRO A 371 -13.71 -7.12 -12.21
C PRO A 371 -12.94 -5.95 -12.82
N LYS A 372 -13.33 -5.50 -14.04
CA LYS A 372 -12.61 -4.48 -14.78
C LYS A 372 -12.99 -3.08 -14.32
N ARG A 373 -11.99 -2.31 -13.95
CA ARG A 373 -12.17 -0.87 -13.72
C ARG A 373 -11.93 -0.12 -15.02
N LYS A 374 -12.69 0.93 -15.27
CA LYS A 374 -12.38 1.88 -16.34
C LYS A 374 -11.37 2.91 -15.82
N ALA A 375 -10.17 2.96 -16.40
CA ALA A 375 -9.20 4.01 -16.11
C ALA A 375 -9.69 5.38 -16.60
N ILE A 376 -9.00 6.42 -16.15
CA ILE A 376 -9.16 7.76 -16.67
C ILE A 376 -8.36 7.82 -17.98
N SER A 377 -9.06 7.80 -19.10
CA SER A 377 -8.46 7.74 -20.46
C SER A 377 -8.86 8.88 -21.38
N GLU A 378 -9.86 9.66 -20.97
CA GLU A 378 -10.29 10.82 -21.78
C GLU A 378 -9.19 11.88 -21.80
N LYS A 379 -8.77 12.24 -23.00
CA LYS A 379 -7.76 13.29 -23.24
C LYS A 379 -8.35 14.36 -24.16
N ASP A 380 -7.96 15.59 -23.91
CA ASP A 380 -8.19 16.71 -24.79
C ASP A 380 -6.85 17.36 -25.17
N ASN A 381 -6.88 18.45 -25.93
CA ASN A 381 -5.68 19.13 -26.37
C ASN A 381 -5.17 20.17 -25.37
N GLU A 382 -5.83 20.36 -24.23
CA GLU A 382 -5.45 21.34 -23.22
C GLU A 382 -4.62 20.68 -22.10
N ILE A 383 -3.29 20.77 -22.18
CA ILE A 383 -2.37 20.27 -21.16
C ILE A 383 -2.33 21.27 -19.98
N ILE A 384 -2.75 20.82 -18.81
CA ILE A 384 -2.69 21.57 -17.55
C ILE A 384 -1.39 21.31 -16.80
N CYS A 385 -1.02 20.04 -16.62
CA CYS A 385 0.25 19.66 -15.99
C CYS A 385 1.29 19.35 -17.07
N GLN A 386 2.19 20.32 -17.34
CA GLN A 386 3.20 20.18 -18.38
C GLN A 386 4.30 19.15 -18.03
N CYS A 387 4.62 18.96 -16.75
CA CYS A 387 5.65 18.01 -16.34
C CYS A 387 5.21 16.56 -16.58
N GLU A 388 3.95 16.26 -16.27
CA GLU A 388 3.35 14.92 -16.35
C GLU A 388 2.43 14.75 -17.56
N GLN A 389 2.33 15.79 -18.43
CA GLN A 389 1.50 15.78 -19.64
C GLN A 389 0.02 15.46 -19.39
N ILE A 390 -0.53 15.90 -18.23
CA ILE A 390 -1.92 15.65 -17.86
C ILE A 390 -2.83 16.74 -18.42
N THR A 391 -3.89 16.29 -19.09
CA THR A 391 -4.86 17.14 -19.77
C THR A 391 -5.95 17.63 -18.83
N ARG A 392 -6.72 18.64 -19.29
CA ARG A 392 -7.90 19.15 -18.58
C ARG A 392 -8.97 18.08 -18.43
N ALA A 393 -9.21 17.28 -19.46
CA ALA A 393 -10.21 16.21 -19.41
C ALA A 393 -9.88 15.16 -18.35
N GLU A 394 -8.63 14.71 -18.22
CA GLU A 394 -8.19 13.77 -17.19
C GLU A 394 -8.42 14.33 -15.78
N ILE A 395 -8.17 15.63 -15.56
CA ILE A 395 -8.41 16.28 -14.26
C ILE A 395 -9.90 16.34 -13.93
N ILE A 396 -10.73 16.74 -14.90
CA ILE A 396 -12.19 16.81 -14.71
C ILE A 396 -12.75 15.41 -14.40
N GLU A 397 -12.29 14.38 -15.08
CA GLU A 397 -12.73 13.02 -14.81
C GLU A 397 -12.28 12.55 -13.41
N ALA A 398 -11.05 12.90 -12.97
CA ALA A 398 -10.62 12.64 -11.60
C ALA A 398 -11.52 13.31 -10.55
N ILE A 399 -11.95 14.55 -10.82
CA ILE A 399 -12.89 15.28 -9.97
C ILE A 399 -14.25 14.57 -9.94
N ARG A 400 -14.80 14.21 -11.10
CA ARG A 400 -16.09 13.47 -11.20
C ARG A 400 -16.07 12.14 -10.45
N ARG A 401 -14.89 11.51 -10.33
CA ARG A 401 -14.69 10.27 -9.55
C ARG A 401 -14.41 10.50 -8.07
N GLY A 402 -14.66 11.71 -7.57
CA GLY A 402 -14.62 12.04 -6.15
C GLY A 402 -13.30 12.67 -5.67
N ALA A 403 -12.43 13.16 -6.55
CA ALA A 403 -11.32 13.99 -6.11
C ALA A 403 -11.82 15.40 -5.75
N THR A 404 -11.79 15.74 -4.46
CA THR A 404 -12.24 17.06 -3.96
C THR A 404 -11.10 17.99 -3.57
N THR A 405 -9.86 17.54 -3.73
CA THR A 405 -8.63 18.29 -3.35
C THR A 405 -7.55 18.14 -4.40
N LEU A 406 -6.58 19.07 -4.41
CA LEU A 406 -5.37 18.95 -5.24
C LEU A 406 -4.67 17.59 -5.04
N ASP A 407 -4.59 17.11 -3.80
CA ASP A 407 -3.99 15.81 -3.48
C ASP A 407 -4.84 14.65 -4.03
N GLY A 408 -6.16 14.76 -4.01
CA GLY A 408 -7.08 13.78 -4.58
C GLY A 408 -6.90 13.65 -6.11
N VAL A 409 -6.79 14.77 -6.82
CA VAL A 409 -6.48 14.80 -8.26
C VAL A 409 -5.11 14.21 -8.53
N LYS A 410 -4.09 14.64 -7.78
CA LYS A 410 -2.71 14.14 -7.88
C LYS A 410 -2.64 12.62 -7.78
N ARG A 411 -3.30 12.01 -6.81
CA ARG A 411 -3.25 10.57 -6.57
C ARG A 411 -3.96 9.74 -7.64
N ARG A 412 -4.87 10.36 -8.42
CA ARG A 412 -5.58 9.70 -9.53
C ARG A 412 -4.85 9.82 -10.86
N VAL A 413 -4.34 11.01 -11.17
CA VAL A 413 -3.78 11.30 -12.52
C VAL A 413 -2.34 11.80 -12.52
N GLY A 414 -1.69 11.95 -11.36
CA GLY A 414 -0.26 12.29 -11.27
C GLY A 414 0.08 13.78 -11.37
N THR A 415 -0.90 14.69 -11.36
CA THR A 415 -0.61 16.14 -11.38
C THR A 415 0.26 16.56 -10.20
N GLY A 416 1.25 17.42 -10.44
CA GLY A 416 2.13 17.93 -9.37
C GLY A 416 3.15 16.91 -8.84
N MET A 417 3.39 15.80 -9.54
CA MET A 417 4.41 14.81 -9.19
C MET A 417 5.77 15.06 -9.83
N GLY A 418 5.83 15.81 -10.94
CA GLY A 418 7.08 16.14 -11.60
C GLY A 418 7.93 17.14 -10.82
N TRP A 419 9.08 17.49 -11.36
CA TRP A 419 10.11 18.33 -10.73
C TRP A 419 9.61 19.67 -10.15
N CYS A 420 8.57 20.28 -10.76
CA CYS A 420 8.01 21.54 -10.30
C CYS A 420 7.08 21.38 -9.07
N GLN A 421 6.75 20.16 -8.66
CA GLN A 421 5.90 19.81 -7.50
C GLN A 421 4.58 20.61 -7.43
N GLY A 422 3.96 20.86 -8.60
CA GLY A 422 2.66 21.53 -8.69
C GLY A 422 2.71 23.06 -8.81
N SER A 423 3.87 23.72 -8.69
CA SER A 423 3.98 25.19 -8.74
C SER A 423 3.43 25.79 -10.03
N ARG A 424 3.35 25.03 -11.13
CA ARG A 424 2.85 25.49 -12.44
C ARG A 424 1.37 25.17 -12.68
N CYS A 425 0.84 24.12 -12.07
CA CYS A 425 -0.50 23.63 -12.37
C CYS A 425 -1.51 23.78 -11.21
N ALA A 426 -1.08 23.92 -9.96
CA ALA A 426 -1.96 23.90 -8.79
C ALA A 426 -3.13 24.89 -8.91
N LEU A 427 -2.88 26.18 -9.19
CA LEU A 427 -3.91 27.21 -9.33
C LEU A 427 -4.93 26.90 -10.44
N LYS A 428 -4.49 26.25 -11.53
CA LYS A 428 -5.41 25.87 -12.61
C LYS A 428 -6.31 24.73 -12.16
N ILE A 429 -5.74 23.77 -11.39
CA ILE A 429 -6.49 22.62 -10.87
C ILE A 429 -7.49 23.06 -9.79
N GLU A 430 -7.12 24.03 -8.94
CA GLU A 430 -8.05 24.61 -7.95
C GLU A 430 -9.28 25.24 -8.63
N LYS A 431 -9.11 25.97 -9.71
CA LYS A 431 -10.24 26.50 -10.49
C LYS A 431 -11.13 25.39 -11.07
N LEU A 432 -10.55 24.32 -11.55
CA LEU A 432 -11.32 23.17 -12.04
C LEU A 432 -12.06 22.46 -10.87
N LEU A 433 -11.43 22.35 -9.70
CA LEU A 433 -12.10 21.83 -8.51
C LEU A 433 -13.29 22.73 -8.11
N GLU A 434 -13.15 24.05 -8.11
CA GLU A 434 -14.25 24.98 -7.83
C GLU A 434 -15.38 24.85 -8.86
N GLU A 435 -15.05 24.71 -10.17
CA GLU A 435 -16.02 24.63 -11.24
C GLU A 435 -16.79 23.29 -11.27
N TYR A 436 -16.12 22.17 -10.99
CA TYR A 436 -16.67 20.83 -11.23
C TYR A 436 -17.01 20.03 -9.94
N SER A 437 -16.66 20.52 -8.74
CA SER A 437 -17.02 19.83 -7.49
C SER A 437 -18.49 20.04 -7.07
N HIS A 438 -19.21 20.98 -7.67
CA HIS A 438 -20.62 21.22 -7.37
C HIS A 438 -21.49 20.10 -7.93
N GLY A 439 -21.85 19.13 -7.08
CA GLY A 439 -22.78 18.04 -7.41
C GLY A 439 -22.20 16.63 -7.31
N ILE A 440 -21.02 16.47 -6.75
CA ILE A 440 -20.33 15.17 -6.59
C ILE A 440 -20.45 14.67 -5.13
N LEU A 441 -21.64 14.62 -4.56
CA LEU A 441 -21.91 13.72 -3.38
C LEU A 441 -23.39 13.78 -3.06
#